data_6540a5ae63efcb17c8605781b04d7045
#
_entry.id   6540a5ae63efcb17c8605781b04d7045
#
_cell.length_a   1.000
_cell.length_b   1.000
_cell.length_c   1.000
_cell.angle_alpha   90.00
_cell.angle_beta   90.00
_cell.angle_gamma   90.00
#
_symmetry.space_group_name_H-M   'P 1'
#
loop_
_entity.id
_entity.type
_entity.pdbx_description
1 polymer ?
#
loop_
_entity_poly.entity_id
_entity_poly.type
_entity_poly.pdbx_seq_one_letter_code
_entity_poly.pdbx_strand_id
1 'polypeptide(L)'
;MSVKVLIPTPLRPYAGKQSVIEVTAQTVGEALNDLVTKHPDLRKDLFSEDGKLRSFVNVYLNDEDVRYLSKDATPVKETDTIIIVSSVAGGR
;
A
#
# COMPACT_ATOMS: atom_id res chain seq x y z
N MET A 1 10.75 -7.23 -9.61
CA MET A 1 10.91 -5.85 -10.09
C MET A 1 10.62 -4.89 -8.97
N SER A 2 11.31 -3.76 -8.98
CA SER A 2 11.19 -2.76 -7.91
C SER A 2 10.08 -1.77 -8.25
N VAL A 3 9.16 -1.59 -7.33
CA VAL A 3 8.01 -0.70 -7.49
C VAL A 3 8.00 0.26 -6.31
N LYS A 4 7.64 1.51 -6.55
CA LYS A 4 7.59 2.51 -5.48
C LYS A 4 6.21 2.54 -4.85
N VAL A 5 6.18 2.61 -3.51
CA VAL A 5 4.93 2.74 -2.77
C VAL A 5 4.99 4.04 -1.98
N LEU A 6 4.02 4.92 -2.22
CA LEU A 6 3.92 6.17 -1.48
C LEU A 6 3.13 5.93 -0.21
N ILE A 7 3.70 6.38 0.92
CA ILE A 7 3.12 6.15 2.24
C ILE A 7 2.46 7.44 2.71
N PRO A 8 1.18 7.39 3.12
CA PRO A 8 0.50 8.60 3.61
C PRO A 8 1.10 9.06 4.92
N THR A 9 1.01 10.36 5.16
CA THR A 9 1.63 10.98 6.33
C THR A 9 1.30 10.27 7.65
N PRO A 10 0.04 9.89 7.92
CA PRO A 10 -0.28 9.25 9.21
C PRO A 10 0.42 7.91 9.41
N LEU A 11 0.83 7.25 8.34
CA LEU A 11 1.45 5.92 8.44
C LEU A 11 2.97 5.97 8.35
N ARG A 12 3.55 7.11 8.05
CA ARG A 12 5.01 7.21 7.90
C ARG A 12 5.80 6.81 9.15
N PRO A 13 5.32 7.11 10.38
CA PRO A 13 6.06 6.66 11.55
C PRO A 13 6.22 5.14 11.63
N TYR A 14 5.29 4.41 11.04
CA TYR A 14 5.35 2.94 11.04
C TYR A 14 6.15 2.40 9.87
N ALA A 15 6.62 3.29 9.00
CA ALA A 15 7.38 2.93 7.81
C ALA A 15 8.78 3.53 7.84
N GLY A 16 9.36 3.65 9.03
CA GLY A 16 10.69 4.21 9.17
C GLY A 16 10.74 5.69 8.83
N LYS A 17 9.61 6.38 8.95
CA LYS A 17 9.48 7.81 8.63
C LYS A 17 9.72 8.11 7.16
N GLN A 18 9.57 7.10 6.30
CA GLN A 18 9.78 7.26 4.87
C GLN A 18 8.46 7.57 4.17
N SER A 19 8.52 8.44 3.17
CA SER A 19 7.36 8.75 2.36
C SER A 19 7.25 7.84 1.14
N VAL A 20 8.36 7.24 0.73
CA VAL A 20 8.41 6.32 -0.41
C VAL A 20 9.21 5.10 0.01
N ILE A 21 8.66 3.92 -0.27
CA ILE A 21 9.34 2.66 0.01
C ILE A 21 9.37 1.84 -1.27
N GLU A 22 10.51 1.28 -1.61
CA GLU A 22 10.62 0.40 -2.75
C GLU A 22 10.32 -1.04 -2.32
N VAL A 23 9.51 -1.72 -3.09
CA VAL A 23 9.16 -3.12 -2.84
C VAL A 23 9.41 -3.93 -4.10
N THR A 24 9.53 -5.24 -3.93
CA THR A 24 9.68 -6.16 -5.06
C THR A 24 8.34 -6.82 -5.28
N ALA A 25 7.78 -6.66 -6.49
CA ALA A 25 6.45 -7.19 -6.75
C ALA A 25 6.15 -7.26 -8.23
N GLN A 26 5.20 -8.11 -8.59
CA GLN A 26 4.64 -8.20 -9.93
C GLN A 26 3.17 -7.83 -9.92
N THR A 27 2.55 -7.77 -8.74
CA THR A 27 1.15 -7.36 -8.59
C THR A 27 1.04 -6.42 -7.40
N VAL A 28 -0.10 -5.72 -7.34
CA VAL A 28 -0.40 -4.85 -6.21
C VAL A 28 -0.40 -5.63 -4.89
N GLY A 29 -1.00 -6.82 -4.90
CA GLY A 29 -1.03 -7.64 -3.69
C GLY A 29 0.35 -8.03 -3.22
N GLU A 30 1.23 -8.41 -4.15
CA GLU A 30 2.61 -8.74 -3.78
C GLU A 30 3.34 -7.52 -3.23
N ALA A 31 3.07 -6.35 -3.81
CA ALA A 31 3.70 -5.12 -3.35
C ALA A 31 3.30 -4.80 -1.92
N LEU A 32 2.01 -4.91 -1.61
CA LEU A 32 1.54 -4.65 -0.26
C LEU A 32 2.07 -5.68 0.72
N ASN A 33 2.15 -6.93 0.31
CA ASN A 33 2.68 -8.00 1.16
C ASN A 33 4.16 -7.76 1.46
N ASP A 34 4.94 -7.37 0.45
CA ASP A 34 6.35 -7.08 0.65
C ASP A 34 6.52 -5.87 1.57
N LEU A 35 5.66 -4.87 1.41
CA LEU A 35 5.69 -3.68 2.25
C LEU A 35 5.51 -4.03 3.72
N VAL A 36 4.49 -4.84 4.05
CA VAL A 36 4.23 -5.18 5.45
C VAL A 36 5.23 -6.20 5.99
N THR A 37 5.93 -6.91 5.11
CA THR A 37 7.00 -7.79 5.52
C THR A 37 8.21 -6.97 5.97
N LYS A 38 8.50 -5.89 5.25
CA LYS A 38 9.61 -5.00 5.61
C LYS A 38 9.26 -4.07 6.76
N HIS A 39 7.99 -3.73 6.88
CA HIS A 39 7.51 -2.82 7.95
C HIS A 39 6.27 -3.43 8.58
N PRO A 40 6.48 -4.41 9.49
CA PRO A 40 5.35 -5.15 10.08
C PRO A 40 4.35 -4.27 10.83
N ASP A 41 4.79 -3.12 11.32
CA ASP A 41 3.90 -2.23 12.05
C ASP A 41 2.80 -1.65 11.16
N LEU A 42 2.98 -1.69 9.84
CA LEU A 42 1.96 -1.23 8.92
C LEU A 42 0.81 -2.22 8.75
N ARG A 43 1.03 -3.48 9.09
CA ARG A 43 0.06 -4.53 8.80
C ARG A 43 -1.31 -4.23 9.41
N LYS A 44 -1.34 -3.85 10.66
CA LYS A 44 -2.62 -3.62 11.33
C LYS A 44 -3.30 -2.33 10.91
N ASP A 45 -2.55 -1.41 10.31
CA ASP A 45 -3.13 -0.18 9.80
C ASP A 45 -3.67 -0.35 8.39
N LEU A 46 -3.14 -1.30 7.65
CA LEU A 46 -3.55 -1.54 6.26
C LEU A 46 -4.54 -2.70 6.15
N PHE A 47 -4.36 -3.74 6.96
CA PHE A 47 -5.15 -4.96 6.85
C PHE A 47 -5.92 -5.24 8.12
N SER A 48 -7.12 -5.78 7.97
CA SER A 48 -7.89 -6.27 9.10
C SER A 48 -7.39 -7.67 9.48
N GLU A 49 -7.95 -8.23 10.54
CA GLU A 49 -7.51 -9.53 11.04
C GLU A 49 -7.71 -10.64 10.02
N ASP A 50 -8.68 -10.47 9.11
CA ASP A 50 -8.95 -11.47 8.08
C ASP A 50 -8.04 -11.31 6.85
N GLY A 51 -7.09 -10.39 6.90
CA GLY A 51 -6.11 -10.23 5.83
C GLY A 51 -6.57 -9.35 4.68
N LYS A 52 -7.71 -8.69 4.82
CA LYS A 52 -8.22 -7.80 3.78
C LYS A 52 -7.88 -6.35 4.10
N LEU A 53 -7.75 -5.54 3.06
CA LEU A 53 -7.54 -4.11 3.26
C LEU A 53 -8.68 -3.52 4.05
N ARG A 54 -8.35 -2.65 5.00
CA ARG A 54 -9.38 -1.98 5.77
C ARG A 54 -10.19 -1.05 4.88
N SER A 55 -11.46 -0.84 5.23
CA SER A 55 -12.38 -0.09 4.39
C SER A 55 -11.97 1.37 4.20
N PHE A 56 -11.19 1.92 5.13
CA PHE A 56 -10.74 3.30 5.04
C PHE A 56 -9.41 3.45 4.29
N VAL A 57 -8.84 2.34 3.84
CA VAL A 57 -7.59 2.38 3.08
C VAL A 57 -7.90 2.22 1.60
N ASN A 58 -7.42 3.15 0.82
CA ASN A 58 -7.55 3.10 -0.64
C ASN A 58 -6.17 2.97 -1.24
N VAL A 59 -6.08 2.17 -2.29
CA VAL A 59 -4.81 1.95 -2.99
C VAL A 59 -5.00 2.33 -4.44
N TYR A 60 -4.08 3.14 -4.93
CA TYR A 60 -4.10 3.58 -6.32
C TYR A 60 -2.86 3.06 -7.03
N LEU A 61 -3.03 2.66 -8.28
CA LEU A 61 -1.92 2.35 -9.16
C LEU A 61 -1.82 3.52 -10.12
N ASN A 62 -0.78 4.34 -9.93
CA ASN A 62 -0.66 5.62 -10.60
C ASN A 62 -1.89 6.47 -10.27
N ASP A 63 -2.77 6.73 -11.20
CA ASP A 63 -3.94 7.57 -10.96
C ASP A 63 -5.23 6.78 -10.82
N GLU A 64 -5.17 5.45 -10.86
CA GLU A 64 -6.37 4.63 -10.87
C GLU A 64 -6.54 3.85 -9.57
N ASP A 65 -7.76 3.91 -9.01
CA ASP A 65 -8.10 3.14 -7.83
C ASP A 65 -8.12 1.66 -8.22
N VAL A 66 -7.36 0.83 -7.48
CA VAL A 66 -7.23 -0.58 -7.85
C VAL A 66 -8.53 -1.35 -7.73
N ARG A 67 -9.52 -0.80 -7.02
CA ARG A 67 -10.84 -1.44 -6.95
C ARG A 67 -11.53 -1.49 -8.30
N TYR A 68 -11.17 -0.58 -9.20
CA TYR A 68 -11.72 -0.54 -10.56
C TYR A 68 -10.83 -1.27 -11.56
N LEU A 69 -9.76 -1.87 -11.07
CA LEU A 69 -8.87 -2.69 -11.86
C LEU A 69 -9.03 -4.13 -11.39
N SER A 70 -7.96 -4.89 -11.31
CA SER A 70 -8.01 -6.27 -10.86
C SER A 70 -7.68 -6.41 -9.38
N LYS A 71 -7.86 -5.34 -8.61
CA LYS A 71 -7.59 -5.30 -7.18
C LYS A 71 -6.16 -5.75 -6.91
N ASP A 72 -5.96 -6.65 -5.94
CA ASP A 72 -4.61 -7.09 -5.61
C ASP A 72 -3.96 -7.96 -6.70
N ALA A 73 -4.74 -8.44 -7.67
CA ALA A 73 -4.17 -9.15 -8.83
C ALA A 73 -3.72 -8.20 -9.93
N THR A 74 -3.89 -6.89 -9.76
CA THR A 74 -3.49 -5.92 -10.76
C THR A 74 -1.98 -5.97 -10.97
N PRO A 75 -1.49 -6.18 -12.21
CA PRO A 75 -0.06 -6.24 -12.46
C PRO A 75 0.59 -4.87 -12.32
N VAL A 76 1.85 -4.87 -11.86
CA VAL A 76 2.62 -3.64 -11.72
C VAL A 76 3.95 -3.79 -12.43
N LYS A 77 4.53 -2.66 -12.82
CA LYS A 77 5.82 -2.58 -13.49
C LYS A 77 6.75 -1.66 -12.73
N GLU A 78 8.04 -1.70 -13.06
CA GLU A 78 9.03 -0.86 -12.40
C GLU A 78 8.71 0.62 -12.48
N THR A 79 8.02 1.03 -13.55
CA THR A 79 7.69 2.44 -13.77
C THR A 79 6.42 2.86 -13.05
N ASP A 80 5.70 1.92 -12.45
CA ASP A 80 4.45 2.22 -11.77
C ASP A 80 4.71 2.69 -10.34
N THR A 81 3.75 3.46 -9.83
CA THR A 81 3.77 3.93 -8.45
C THR A 81 2.48 3.51 -7.78
N ILE A 82 2.61 2.88 -6.63
CA ILE A 82 1.45 2.51 -5.80
C ILE A 82 1.28 3.59 -4.76
N ILE A 83 0.08 4.12 -4.63
CA ILE A 83 -0.21 5.19 -3.69
C ILE A 83 -1.22 4.69 -2.67
N ILE A 84 -0.87 4.76 -1.40
CA ILE A 84 -1.76 4.37 -0.32
C ILE A 84 -2.38 5.64 0.25
N VAL A 85 -3.71 5.65 0.34
CA VAL A 85 -4.44 6.77 0.91
C VAL A 85 -5.27 6.24 2.07
N SER A 86 -5.15 6.88 3.23
CA SER A 86 -5.95 6.52 4.40
C SER A 86 -6.93 7.62 4.68
N SER A 87 -8.21 7.30 4.64
CA SER A 87 -9.25 8.29 4.88
C SER A 87 -9.61 8.41 6.36
N VAL A 88 -8.94 7.66 7.22
CA VAL A 88 -9.17 7.74 8.66
C VAL A 88 -8.36 8.86 9.29
N ALA A 89 -7.46 9.44 8.52
CA ALA A 89 -6.58 10.49 9.05
C ALA A 89 -7.38 11.48 9.89
N GLY A 90 -6.90 11.73 11.09
CA GLY A 90 -7.56 12.68 11.98
C GLY A 90 -8.75 12.08 12.71
N GLY A 91 -9.19 10.95 12.26
CA GLY A 91 -10.26 10.29 12.93
C GLY A 91 -9.72 9.39 13.94
N ARG A 92 -9.40 9.38 13.86
CA ARG A 92 -9.11 8.57 14.50
C ARG A 92 -9.43 8.16 14.72
#